data_ce7da6d21f179a2fea32f1f579d1b590
#
_entry.id   ce7da6d21f179a2fea32f1f579d1b590
#
_cell.length_a   1.000
_cell.length_b   1.000
_cell.length_c   1.000
_cell.angle_alpha   90.00
_cell.angle_beta   90.00
_cell.angle_gamma   90.00
#
_symmetry.space_group_name_H-M   'P 1'
#
loop_
_entity.id
_entity.type
_entity.pdbx_description
1 polymer ?
#
loop_
_entity_poly.entity_id
_entity_poly.type
_entity_poly.pdbx_seq_one_letter_code
_entity_poly.pdbx_strand_id
1 'polypeptide(L)'
;KYVDGDGNDLATSDTLNGKIDAPYQTSAKSLSGWTVKTTPNNATGVFTNSKQTVTYVYEKADGAPVTVKYVDADGNDLATSDTLNGKIDAPYQTSAKSLSGWTVKTTPNNATGVFTNSKQTVTYVYEKADGAPVTVKYVDADGNELATPDTLNGKLDTSYAVTAKNLSGWKLTATPSNANGVFTTDAQTVTFVYAKQEDDPKKDDKTPNNTKPDTNKTPIKINENKPTASKVTTIKRQTKLPKTGDTQQDSILFGLMGTCFVLLGIYSISKKNS
;
A
#
# COMPACT_ATOMS: atom_id res chain seq x y z
N LYS A 1 -50.61 11.29 18.76
CA LYS A 1 -49.74 10.14 18.87
C LYS A 1 -48.53 10.31 17.96
N TYR A 2 -47.43 9.69 18.35
CA TYR A 2 -46.12 9.71 17.65
C TYR A 2 -45.67 8.25 17.55
N VAL A 3 -45.81 7.66 16.35
CA VAL A 3 -45.59 6.21 16.16
C VAL A 3 -44.59 5.95 15.02
N ASP A 4 -43.98 4.77 15.01
CA ASP A 4 -43.26 4.26 13.86
C ASP A 4 -44.19 3.73 12.76
N GLY A 5 -43.60 3.18 11.68
CA GLY A 5 -44.34 2.59 10.57
C GLY A 5 -45.18 1.35 10.96
N ASP A 6 -44.83 0.69 12.05
CA ASP A 6 -45.48 -0.50 12.58
C ASP A 6 -46.54 -0.15 13.66
N GLY A 7 -46.68 1.15 14.01
CA GLY A 7 -47.62 1.66 14.97
C GLY A 7 -47.16 1.63 16.44
N ASN A 8 -45.88 1.36 16.69
CA ASN A 8 -45.32 1.40 18.03
C ASN A 8 -45.12 2.85 18.48
N ASP A 9 -45.46 3.14 19.74
CA ASP A 9 -45.32 4.48 20.31
C ASP A 9 -43.82 4.85 20.46
N LEU A 10 -43.42 5.98 19.88
CA LEU A 10 -42.06 6.55 19.95
C LEU A 10 -41.91 7.62 21.03
N ALA A 11 -43.03 8.22 21.44
CA ALA A 11 -43.07 9.22 22.48
C ALA A 11 -44.46 9.27 23.13
N THR A 12 -44.52 9.81 24.36
CA THR A 12 -45.79 10.05 25.06
C THR A 12 -46.71 10.92 24.22
N SER A 13 -47.97 10.48 24.07
CA SER A 13 -49.01 11.21 23.36
C SER A 13 -49.40 12.48 24.12
N ASP A 14 -49.64 13.56 23.38
CA ASP A 14 -50.20 14.79 23.95
C ASP A 14 -51.73 14.73 23.91
N THR A 15 -52.35 15.46 24.81
CA THR A 15 -53.82 15.63 24.87
C THR A 15 -54.15 17.11 24.78
N LEU A 16 -55.00 17.45 23.83
CA LEU A 16 -55.55 18.80 23.68
C LEU A 16 -56.98 18.79 24.13
N ASN A 17 -57.39 19.85 24.84
CA ASN A 17 -58.76 20.06 25.28
C ASN A 17 -59.22 21.42 24.75
N GLY A 18 -60.47 21.49 24.34
CA GLY A 18 -61.10 22.71 23.83
C GLY A 18 -62.64 22.62 23.84
N LYS A 19 -63.29 23.73 23.60
CA LYS A 19 -64.78 23.79 23.42
C LYS A 19 -65.12 23.23 22.03
N ILE A 20 -66.31 22.65 21.89
CA ILE A 20 -66.83 22.23 20.58
C ILE A 20 -66.70 23.40 19.60
N ASP A 21 -66.32 23.11 18.34
CA ASP A 21 -66.11 24.04 17.24
C ASP A 21 -64.91 24.97 17.40
N ALA A 22 -64.19 24.96 18.54
CA ALA A 22 -62.94 25.68 18.66
C ALA A 22 -61.86 25.01 17.80
N PRO A 23 -61.01 25.79 17.10
CA PRO A 23 -59.94 25.22 16.28
C PRO A 23 -58.82 24.59 17.14
N TYR A 24 -58.20 23.54 16.62
CA TYR A 24 -56.97 22.99 17.15
C TYR A 24 -55.89 22.90 16.05
N GLN A 25 -54.63 22.96 16.45
CA GLN A 25 -53.47 22.71 15.63
C GLN A 25 -52.47 21.85 16.42
N THR A 26 -51.97 20.81 15.78
CA THR A 26 -50.93 19.95 16.33
C THR A 26 -49.65 20.05 15.48
N SER A 27 -48.52 19.61 16.03
CA SER A 27 -47.25 19.54 15.32
C SER A 27 -46.50 18.25 15.65
N ALA A 28 -45.68 17.81 14.75
CA ALA A 28 -44.76 16.69 14.97
C ALA A 28 -43.73 17.03 16.04
N LYS A 29 -43.38 16.07 16.89
CA LYS A 29 -42.24 16.19 17.81
C LYS A 29 -40.91 15.95 17.08
N SER A 30 -39.86 16.63 17.47
CA SER A 30 -38.48 16.28 17.10
C SER A 30 -38.04 15.07 17.93
N LEU A 31 -37.84 13.93 17.28
CA LEU A 31 -37.41 12.68 17.90
C LEU A 31 -36.00 12.30 17.37
N SER A 32 -35.07 12.12 18.29
CA SER A 32 -33.69 11.77 17.91
C SER A 32 -33.65 10.45 17.14
N GLY A 33 -33.01 10.43 15.97
CA GLY A 33 -32.93 9.25 15.10
C GLY A 33 -34.17 8.97 14.26
N TRP A 34 -35.16 9.88 14.25
CA TRP A 34 -36.44 9.72 13.51
C TRP A 34 -36.75 10.96 12.68
N THR A 35 -37.37 10.77 11.54
CA THR A 35 -37.93 11.82 10.68
C THR A 35 -39.42 11.55 10.47
N VAL A 36 -40.20 12.62 10.33
CA VAL A 36 -41.63 12.47 10.04
C VAL A 36 -41.81 11.91 8.64
N LYS A 37 -42.40 10.74 8.54
CA LYS A 37 -42.77 10.10 7.28
C LYS A 37 -44.10 10.61 6.75
N THR A 38 -45.09 10.73 7.64
CA THR A 38 -46.43 11.15 7.26
C THR A 38 -46.98 12.15 8.26
N THR A 39 -47.34 13.33 7.76
CA THR A 39 -48.13 14.31 8.51
C THR A 39 -49.62 14.00 8.31
N PRO A 40 -50.39 13.83 9.39
CA PRO A 40 -51.81 13.48 9.28
C PRO A 40 -52.63 14.63 8.70
N ASN A 41 -53.63 14.30 7.88
CA ASN A 41 -54.52 15.30 7.28
C ASN A 41 -55.36 16.06 8.32
N ASN A 42 -55.54 15.48 9.51
CA ASN A 42 -56.25 16.09 10.65
C ASN A 42 -55.28 16.70 11.67
N ALA A 43 -54.08 17.14 11.22
CA ALA A 43 -53.14 17.89 12.07
C ALA A 43 -53.74 19.22 12.55
N THR A 44 -54.68 19.76 11.81
CA THR A 44 -55.53 20.89 12.17
C THR A 44 -57.00 20.51 12.02
N GLY A 45 -57.84 21.10 12.82
CA GLY A 45 -59.30 20.82 12.78
C GLY A 45 -60.02 21.58 13.85
N VAL A 46 -61.26 21.13 14.18
CA VAL A 46 -62.05 21.69 15.28
C VAL A 46 -62.41 20.58 16.28
N PHE A 47 -62.57 20.94 17.56
CA PHE A 47 -63.03 20.01 18.59
C PHE A 47 -64.46 19.62 18.32
N THR A 48 -64.74 18.32 18.44
CA THR A 48 -66.06 17.75 18.30
C THR A 48 -66.47 17.13 19.63
N ASN A 49 -67.71 16.64 19.72
CA ASN A 49 -68.23 15.88 20.89
C ASN A 49 -67.64 14.46 20.98
N SER A 50 -66.89 14.01 19.99
CA SER A 50 -66.23 12.70 19.92
C SER A 50 -64.69 12.81 20.06
N LYS A 51 -64.08 11.78 20.69
CA LYS A 51 -62.63 11.70 20.79
C LYS A 51 -61.98 11.61 19.39
N GLN A 52 -61.10 12.51 19.11
CA GLN A 52 -60.30 12.53 17.89
C GLN A 52 -58.89 12.07 18.20
N THR A 53 -58.23 11.43 17.21
CA THR A 53 -56.81 11.04 17.31
C THR A 53 -56.05 11.59 16.11
N VAL A 54 -54.98 12.30 16.39
CA VAL A 54 -54.00 12.76 15.40
C VAL A 54 -52.75 11.92 15.55
N THR A 55 -52.30 11.25 14.46
CA THR A 55 -51.16 10.33 14.50
C THR A 55 -50.11 10.76 13.50
N TYR A 56 -48.95 11.16 14.00
CA TYR A 56 -47.71 11.40 13.22
C TYR A 56 -46.97 10.09 13.10
N VAL A 57 -46.68 9.66 11.88
CA VAL A 57 -45.90 8.45 11.58
C VAL A 57 -44.47 8.86 11.22
N TYR A 58 -43.54 8.18 11.86
CA TYR A 58 -42.09 8.43 11.68
C TYR A 58 -41.41 7.25 11.00
N GLU A 59 -40.28 7.53 10.39
CA GLU A 59 -39.32 6.54 9.95
C GLU A 59 -37.93 6.86 10.50
N LYS A 60 -37.03 5.88 10.54
CA LYS A 60 -35.64 6.13 10.92
C LYS A 60 -35.06 7.22 10.05
N ALA A 61 -34.33 8.14 10.65
CA ALA A 61 -33.58 9.19 9.93
C ALA A 61 -32.46 8.57 9.09
N ASP A 62 -31.96 9.30 8.10
CA ASP A 62 -30.78 8.90 7.37
C ASP A 62 -29.55 8.93 8.28
N GLY A 63 -28.79 7.86 8.27
CA GLY A 63 -27.52 7.77 8.96
C GLY A 63 -26.43 8.59 8.26
N ALA A 64 -25.37 8.91 8.99
CA ALA A 64 -24.19 9.47 8.37
C ALA A 64 -23.55 8.44 7.42
N PRO A 65 -22.97 8.88 6.30
CA PRO A 65 -22.35 8.00 5.32
C PRO A 65 -21.21 7.17 5.93
N VAL A 66 -21.06 5.94 5.45
CA VAL A 66 -19.88 5.09 5.71
C VAL A 66 -18.95 5.18 4.51
N THR A 67 -17.72 5.65 4.75
CA THR A 67 -16.69 5.74 3.72
C THR A 67 -15.80 4.50 3.76
N VAL A 68 -15.60 3.83 2.61
CA VAL A 68 -14.72 2.66 2.48
C VAL A 68 -13.45 3.07 1.76
N LYS A 69 -12.30 2.89 2.41
CA LYS A 69 -10.98 3.22 1.88
C LYS A 69 -10.19 1.95 1.54
N TYR A 70 -9.33 2.05 0.53
CA TYR A 70 -8.44 1.01 0.03
C TYR A 70 -7.03 1.59 -0.05
N VAL A 71 -6.19 1.28 0.95
CA VAL A 71 -4.88 1.93 1.12
C VAL A 71 -3.75 0.91 1.23
N ASP A 72 -2.51 1.34 0.95
CA ASP A 72 -1.33 0.57 1.28
C ASP A 72 -0.97 0.68 2.79
N ALA A 73 0.13 0.06 3.18
CA ALA A 73 0.60 0.07 4.57
C ALA A 73 1.03 1.47 5.05
N ASP A 74 1.35 2.37 4.13
CA ASP A 74 1.76 3.75 4.41
C ASP A 74 0.57 4.72 4.41
N GLY A 75 -0.64 4.22 4.07
CA GLY A 75 -1.88 4.98 4.03
C GLY A 75 -2.16 5.69 2.70
N ASN A 76 -1.40 5.39 1.63
CA ASN A 76 -1.66 5.94 0.31
C ASN A 76 -2.87 5.25 -0.32
N ASP A 77 -3.74 6.03 -0.96
CA ASP A 77 -4.93 5.50 -1.63
C ASP A 77 -4.53 4.67 -2.87
N LEU A 78 -4.99 3.43 -2.93
CA LEU A 78 -4.78 2.50 -4.07
C LEU A 78 -5.97 2.47 -5.02
N ALA A 79 -7.14 2.87 -4.56
CA ALA A 79 -8.36 2.95 -5.36
C ALA A 79 -9.29 4.03 -4.81
N THR A 80 -10.23 4.48 -5.65
CA THR A 80 -11.28 5.40 -5.24
C THR A 80 -12.10 4.80 -4.09
N SER A 81 -12.32 5.61 -3.05
CA SER A 81 -13.16 5.26 -1.91
C SER A 81 -14.62 5.07 -2.32
N ASP A 82 -15.31 4.12 -1.70
CA ASP A 82 -16.74 3.95 -1.85
C ASP A 82 -17.49 4.64 -0.69
N THR A 83 -18.76 5.00 -0.94
CA THR A 83 -19.62 5.59 0.07
C THR A 83 -20.93 4.81 0.14
N LEU A 84 -21.28 4.36 1.34
CA LEU A 84 -22.55 3.68 1.60
C LEU A 84 -23.47 4.63 2.37
N ASN A 85 -24.75 4.60 2.02
CA ASN A 85 -25.79 5.38 2.68
C ASN A 85 -26.90 4.43 3.16
N GLY A 86 -27.50 4.75 4.29
CA GLY A 86 -28.61 3.96 4.85
C GLY A 86 -29.27 4.68 5.99
N LYS A 87 -30.38 4.11 6.48
CA LYS A 87 -31.10 4.61 7.65
C LYS A 87 -30.33 4.24 8.92
N ILE A 88 -30.44 5.06 9.96
CA ILE A 88 -29.90 4.75 11.31
C ILE A 88 -30.36 3.34 11.72
N ASP A 89 -29.47 2.57 12.33
CA ASP A 89 -29.62 1.17 12.75
C ASP A 89 -29.75 0.15 11.59
N ALA A 90 -29.84 0.57 10.32
CA ALA A 90 -29.79 -0.36 9.21
C ALA A 90 -28.38 -0.96 9.08
N PRO A 91 -28.25 -2.27 8.77
CA PRO A 91 -26.95 -2.90 8.63
C PRO A 91 -26.24 -2.46 7.34
N TYR A 92 -24.90 -2.43 7.38
CA TYR A 92 -24.06 -2.34 6.20
C TYR A 92 -23.04 -3.49 6.18
N GLN A 93 -22.61 -3.83 4.99
CA GLN A 93 -21.52 -4.77 4.73
C GLN A 93 -20.64 -4.22 3.62
N THR A 94 -19.33 -4.29 3.82
CA THR A 94 -18.31 -3.88 2.86
C THR A 94 -17.42 -5.07 2.48
N SER A 95 -16.69 -4.96 1.40
CA SER A 95 -15.72 -5.96 0.95
C SER A 95 -14.48 -5.28 0.38
N ALA A 96 -13.36 -5.99 0.43
CA ALA A 96 -12.14 -5.56 -0.22
C ALA A 96 -12.30 -5.58 -1.74
N LYS A 97 -11.65 -4.62 -2.44
CA LYS A 97 -11.53 -4.63 -3.91
C LYS A 97 -10.40 -5.55 -4.35
N SER A 98 -10.57 -6.21 -5.50
CA SER A 98 -9.46 -6.87 -6.18
C SER A 98 -8.62 -5.81 -6.88
N LEU A 99 -7.36 -5.65 -6.46
CA LEU A 99 -6.42 -4.67 -6.99
C LEU A 99 -5.22 -5.40 -7.59
N SER A 100 -4.93 -5.14 -8.87
CA SER A 100 -3.81 -5.78 -9.57
C SER A 100 -2.48 -5.48 -8.87
N GLY A 101 -1.71 -6.50 -8.58
CA GLY A 101 -0.41 -6.39 -7.90
C GLY A 101 -0.50 -6.18 -6.38
N TRP A 102 -1.70 -6.31 -5.78
CA TRP A 102 -1.92 -6.12 -4.36
C TRP A 102 -2.75 -7.25 -3.75
N THR A 103 -2.47 -7.57 -2.50
CA THR A 103 -3.24 -8.53 -1.68
C THR A 103 -3.72 -7.84 -0.41
N VAL A 104 -4.88 -8.23 0.10
CA VAL A 104 -5.40 -7.68 1.36
C VAL A 104 -4.52 -8.16 2.50
N LYS A 105 -3.90 -7.22 3.19
CA LYS A 105 -3.10 -7.48 4.39
C LYS A 105 -3.96 -7.53 5.64
N THR A 106 -4.92 -6.60 5.75
CA THR A 106 -5.79 -6.49 6.92
C THR A 106 -7.21 -6.20 6.50
N THR A 107 -8.13 -7.06 6.93
CA THR A 107 -9.57 -6.83 6.86
C THR A 107 -9.99 -6.07 8.12
N PRO A 108 -10.68 -4.93 8.00
CA PRO A 108 -11.08 -4.13 9.15
C PRO A 108 -12.19 -4.83 9.98
N ASN A 109 -12.13 -4.69 11.30
CA ASN A 109 -13.14 -5.27 12.21
C ASN A 109 -14.53 -4.69 12.00
N ASN A 110 -14.62 -3.48 11.44
CA ASN A 110 -15.87 -2.80 11.11
C ASN A 110 -16.25 -2.93 9.62
N ALA A 111 -15.81 -4.02 8.96
CA ALA A 111 -16.27 -4.33 7.60
C ALA A 111 -17.79 -4.52 7.51
N THR A 112 -18.42 -4.88 8.61
CA THR A 112 -19.87 -4.93 8.82
C THR A 112 -20.23 -4.09 10.03
N GLY A 113 -21.43 -3.52 10.03
CA GLY A 113 -21.91 -2.71 11.14
C GLY A 113 -23.32 -2.18 10.88
N VAL A 114 -23.69 -1.12 11.58
CA VAL A 114 -24.95 -0.40 11.36
C VAL A 114 -24.68 1.07 11.13
N PHE A 115 -25.51 1.72 10.33
CA PHE A 115 -25.45 3.17 10.15
C PHE A 115 -25.81 3.88 11.45
N THR A 116 -25.06 4.90 11.78
CA THR A 116 -25.27 5.75 12.96
C THR A 116 -25.42 7.21 12.53
N ASN A 117 -25.64 8.11 13.46
CA ASN A 117 -25.62 9.55 13.19
C ASN A 117 -24.20 10.14 13.06
N SER A 118 -23.16 9.33 13.28
CA SER A 118 -21.76 9.73 13.17
C SER A 118 -21.11 9.11 11.94
N LYS A 119 -20.26 9.87 11.24
CA LYS A 119 -19.46 9.37 10.10
C LYS A 119 -18.58 8.19 10.54
N GLN A 120 -18.56 7.15 9.72
CA GLN A 120 -17.75 5.95 9.93
C GLN A 120 -16.84 5.77 8.74
N THR A 121 -15.65 5.19 8.99
CA THR A 121 -14.68 4.83 7.92
C THR A 121 -14.29 3.38 8.10
N VAL A 122 -14.36 2.63 7.01
CA VAL A 122 -13.88 1.25 6.88
C VAL A 122 -12.61 1.29 6.02
N THR A 123 -11.48 0.79 6.51
CA THR A 123 -10.20 0.87 5.78
C THR A 123 -9.64 -0.53 5.55
N TYR A 124 -9.57 -0.95 4.29
CA TYR A 124 -8.86 -2.14 3.86
C TYR A 124 -7.40 -1.77 3.59
N VAL A 125 -6.48 -2.44 4.28
CA VAL A 125 -5.04 -2.25 4.10
C VAL A 125 -4.49 -3.37 3.22
N TYR A 126 -3.71 -3.00 2.22
CA TYR A 126 -3.12 -3.91 1.24
C TYR A 126 -1.59 -3.92 1.37
N GLU A 127 -1.01 -5.00 0.91
CA GLU A 127 0.42 -5.12 0.66
C GLU A 127 0.66 -5.58 -0.78
N LYS A 128 1.85 -5.34 -1.31
CA LYS A 128 2.22 -5.89 -2.62
C LYS A 128 2.00 -7.40 -2.65
N ALA A 129 1.45 -7.90 -3.74
CA ALA A 129 1.31 -9.33 -3.98
C ALA A 129 2.69 -10.00 -4.05
N ASP A 130 2.75 -11.32 -3.87
CA ASP A 130 3.98 -12.05 -4.10
C ASP A 130 4.30 -12.07 -5.60
N GLY A 131 5.56 -11.80 -5.92
CA GLY A 131 6.09 -11.98 -7.27
C GLY A 131 6.29 -13.46 -7.59
N ALA A 132 6.40 -13.77 -8.89
CA ALA A 132 6.80 -15.10 -9.30
C ALA A 132 8.24 -15.39 -8.85
N PRO A 133 8.58 -16.66 -8.53
CA PRO A 133 9.91 -17.05 -8.08
C PRO A 133 11.00 -16.75 -9.11
N VAL A 134 12.18 -16.38 -8.64
CA VAL A 134 13.40 -16.30 -9.45
C VAL A 134 14.23 -17.54 -9.21
N THR A 135 14.45 -18.34 -10.26
CA THR A 135 15.28 -19.55 -10.20
C THR A 135 16.71 -19.20 -10.59
N VAL A 136 17.69 -19.56 -9.76
CA VAL A 136 19.13 -19.35 -10.03
C VAL A 136 19.76 -20.68 -10.39
N LYS A 137 20.29 -20.80 -11.62
CA LYS A 137 20.97 -21.99 -12.14
C LYS A 137 22.46 -21.79 -12.22
N TYR A 138 23.21 -22.88 -12.03
CA TYR A 138 24.65 -22.97 -12.08
C TYR A 138 25.02 -24.07 -13.05
N VAL A 139 25.46 -23.72 -14.28
CA VAL A 139 25.63 -24.68 -15.38
C VAL A 139 27.00 -24.55 -16.03
N ASP A 140 27.42 -25.62 -16.73
CA ASP A 140 28.56 -25.53 -17.66
C ASP A 140 28.15 -24.90 -19.01
N ALA A 141 29.09 -24.85 -19.97
CA ALA A 141 28.85 -24.31 -21.30
C ALA A 141 27.82 -25.12 -22.12
N ASP A 142 27.64 -26.41 -21.79
CA ASP A 142 26.70 -27.32 -22.46
C ASP A 142 25.33 -27.32 -21.77
N GLY A 143 25.17 -26.58 -20.65
CA GLY A 143 23.91 -26.46 -19.89
C GLY A 143 23.72 -27.53 -18.82
N ASN A 144 24.72 -28.38 -18.53
CA ASN A 144 24.65 -29.37 -17.46
C ASN A 144 24.71 -28.68 -16.09
N GLU A 145 23.86 -29.10 -15.16
CA GLU A 145 23.80 -28.52 -13.81
C GLU A 145 25.06 -28.93 -13.00
N LEU A 146 25.74 -27.93 -12.45
CA LEU A 146 26.92 -28.08 -11.62
C LEU A 146 26.62 -27.98 -10.12
N ALA A 147 25.49 -27.41 -9.77
CA ALA A 147 24.99 -27.31 -8.39
C ALA A 147 23.46 -27.17 -8.39
N THR A 148 22.85 -27.55 -7.28
CA THR A 148 21.40 -27.39 -7.07
C THR A 148 20.99 -25.95 -7.29
N PRO A 149 19.95 -25.70 -8.10
CA PRO A 149 19.39 -24.37 -8.29
C PRO A 149 18.90 -23.75 -6.98
N ASP A 150 19.02 -22.45 -6.84
CA ASP A 150 18.40 -21.71 -5.75
C ASP A 150 17.09 -21.07 -6.22
N THR A 151 16.16 -20.82 -5.29
CA THR A 151 14.90 -20.13 -5.55
C THR A 151 14.79 -18.92 -4.64
N LEU A 152 14.56 -17.75 -5.23
CA LEU A 152 14.29 -16.52 -4.49
C LEU A 152 12.80 -16.21 -4.59
N ASN A 153 12.23 -15.76 -3.47
CA ASN A 153 10.85 -15.27 -3.37
C ASN A 153 10.86 -13.84 -2.85
N GLY A 154 9.93 -13.03 -3.33
CA GLY A 154 9.79 -11.65 -2.91
C GLY A 154 8.48 -11.05 -3.36
N LYS A 155 8.18 -9.85 -2.86
CA LYS A 155 7.00 -9.10 -3.27
C LYS A 155 7.22 -8.46 -4.64
N LEU A 156 6.16 -8.28 -5.42
CA LEU A 156 6.21 -7.57 -6.71
C LEU A 156 6.94 -6.23 -6.56
N ASP A 157 7.73 -5.87 -7.56
CA ASP A 157 8.52 -4.65 -7.67
C ASP A 157 9.65 -4.50 -6.62
N THR A 158 9.84 -5.49 -5.71
CA THR A 158 11.02 -5.49 -4.84
C THR A 158 12.25 -6.03 -5.57
N SER A 159 13.42 -5.49 -5.25
CA SER A 159 14.67 -5.88 -5.90
C SER A 159 15.20 -7.21 -5.38
N TYR A 160 15.86 -7.96 -6.26
CA TYR A 160 16.72 -9.09 -5.91
C TYR A 160 18.13 -8.87 -6.43
N ALA A 161 19.10 -9.50 -5.77
CA ALA A 161 20.48 -9.56 -6.21
C ALA A 161 21.03 -10.96 -5.90
N VAL A 162 21.64 -11.60 -6.90
CA VAL A 162 22.25 -12.92 -6.75
C VAL A 162 23.71 -12.89 -7.16
N THR A 163 24.51 -13.71 -6.49
CA THR A 163 25.93 -13.86 -6.77
C THR A 163 26.25 -15.30 -7.16
N ALA A 164 27.29 -15.47 -7.99
CA ALA A 164 27.78 -16.78 -8.40
C ALA A 164 28.25 -17.60 -7.19
N LYS A 165 27.99 -18.90 -7.21
CA LYS A 165 28.59 -19.85 -6.25
C LYS A 165 30.06 -20.08 -6.60
N ASN A 166 30.92 -20.28 -5.59
CA ASN A 166 32.26 -20.77 -5.80
C ASN A 166 32.17 -22.30 -5.92
N LEU A 167 32.48 -22.82 -7.12
CA LEU A 167 32.43 -24.25 -7.44
C LEU A 167 33.86 -24.77 -7.67
N SER A 168 34.29 -25.77 -6.88
CA SER A 168 35.63 -26.36 -6.99
C SER A 168 35.90 -26.93 -8.39
N GLY A 169 37.02 -26.57 -9.02
CA GLY A 169 37.36 -26.99 -10.36
C GLY A 169 36.63 -26.22 -11.48
N TRP A 170 35.85 -25.20 -11.15
CA TRP A 170 35.11 -24.38 -12.11
C TRP A 170 35.34 -22.90 -11.92
N LYS A 171 35.40 -22.16 -13.01
CA LYS A 171 35.56 -20.70 -13.06
C LYS A 171 34.34 -20.06 -13.72
N LEU A 172 33.78 -19.06 -13.08
CA LEU A 172 32.69 -18.27 -13.67
C LEU A 172 33.17 -17.61 -14.97
N THR A 173 32.40 -17.75 -16.05
CA THR A 173 32.75 -17.14 -17.36
C THR A 173 32.33 -15.67 -17.42
N ALA A 174 31.09 -15.37 -16.97
CA ALA A 174 30.56 -14.01 -16.90
C ALA A 174 29.37 -13.96 -15.91
N THR A 175 29.17 -12.79 -15.31
CA THR A 175 27.97 -12.51 -14.52
C THR A 175 26.82 -12.21 -15.47
N PRO A 176 25.67 -12.91 -15.38
CA PRO A 176 24.51 -12.63 -16.25
C PRO A 176 23.95 -11.24 -15.98
N SER A 177 23.43 -10.57 -17.02
CA SER A 177 22.89 -9.20 -16.92
C SER A 177 21.71 -9.08 -15.97
N ASN A 178 20.97 -10.16 -15.77
CA ASN A 178 19.84 -10.25 -14.85
C ASN A 178 20.18 -10.83 -13.48
N ALA A 179 21.46 -10.82 -13.07
CA ALA A 179 21.86 -11.19 -11.71
C ALA A 179 21.26 -10.23 -10.65
N ASN A 180 20.89 -9.03 -11.08
CA ASN A 180 20.11 -8.06 -10.29
C ASN A 180 18.86 -7.72 -11.08
N GLY A 181 17.72 -7.63 -10.37
CA GLY A 181 16.44 -7.33 -10.99
C GLY A 181 15.37 -7.02 -9.97
N VAL A 182 14.12 -7.10 -10.40
CA VAL A 182 12.94 -6.97 -9.53
C VAL A 182 12.03 -8.18 -9.74
N PHE A 183 11.30 -8.57 -8.69
CA PHE A 183 10.28 -9.60 -8.81
C PHE A 183 9.11 -9.10 -9.65
N THR A 184 8.69 -9.90 -10.62
CA THR A 184 7.59 -9.61 -11.55
C THR A 184 6.48 -10.66 -11.40
N THR A 185 5.41 -10.52 -12.17
CA THR A 185 4.35 -11.54 -12.25
C THR A 185 4.79 -12.81 -12.98
N ASP A 186 5.86 -12.70 -13.78
CA ASP A 186 6.40 -13.82 -14.56
C ASP A 186 7.61 -14.42 -13.89
N ALA A 187 7.73 -15.76 -13.92
CA ALA A 187 8.88 -16.47 -13.42
C ALA A 187 10.15 -16.09 -14.20
N GLN A 188 11.24 -15.85 -13.48
CA GLN A 188 12.51 -15.44 -14.04
C GLN A 188 13.58 -16.50 -13.74
N THR A 189 14.57 -16.60 -14.63
CA THR A 189 15.73 -17.49 -14.43
C THR A 189 17.01 -16.69 -14.59
N VAL A 190 17.90 -16.78 -13.60
CA VAL A 190 19.28 -16.27 -13.63
C VAL A 190 20.20 -17.47 -13.82
N THR A 191 21.02 -17.48 -14.88
CA THR A 191 21.91 -18.61 -15.18
C THR A 191 23.37 -18.15 -15.11
N PHE A 192 24.11 -18.69 -14.14
CA PHE A 192 25.57 -18.53 -14.06
C PHE A 192 26.22 -19.66 -14.85
N VAL A 193 27.06 -19.32 -15.83
CA VAL A 193 27.77 -20.26 -16.69
C VAL A 193 29.23 -20.33 -16.26
N TYR A 194 29.75 -21.53 -16.14
CA TYR A 194 31.09 -21.82 -15.69
C TYR A 194 31.88 -22.58 -16.75
N ALA A 195 33.17 -22.34 -16.80
CA ALA A 195 34.14 -23.13 -17.53
C ALA A 195 34.97 -24.00 -16.57
N LYS A 196 35.27 -25.23 -16.96
CA LYS A 196 36.19 -26.10 -16.20
C LYS A 196 37.57 -25.46 -16.11
N GLN A 197 38.12 -25.40 -14.90
CA GLN A 197 39.52 -25.00 -14.72
C GLN A 197 40.41 -26.12 -15.23
N GLU A 198 41.31 -25.78 -16.17
CA GLU A 198 42.40 -26.70 -16.53
C GLU A 198 43.38 -26.74 -15.35
N ASP A 199 43.69 -27.93 -14.86
CA ASP A 199 44.80 -28.12 -13.94
C ASP A 199 46.09 -27.65 -14.65
N ASP A 200 46.72 -26.60 -14.12
CA ASP A 200 48.05 -26.16 -14.59
C ASP A 200 48.97 -27.36 -14.51
N PRO A 201 49.50 -27.88 -15.64
CA PRO A 201 50.38 -29.03 -15.58
C PRO A 201 51.52 -28.66 -14.65
N LYS A 202 51.67 -29.42 -13.57
CA LYS A 202 52.71 -29.28 -12.55
C LYS A 202 54.01 -28.86 -13.24
N LYS A 203 54.60 -27.73 -12.82
CA LYS A 203 56.00 -27.46 -13.02
C LYS A 203 56.75 -28.68 -12.53
N ASP A 204 57.25 -29.50 -13.49
CA ASP A 204 58.22 -30.54 -13.20
C ASP A 204 59.34 -29.88 -12.40
N ASP A 205 59.41 -30.20 -11.14
CA ASP A 205 60.56 -29.97 -10.29
C ASP A 205 61.71 -30.85 -10.81
N LYS A 206 62.34 -30.42 -11.91
CA LYS A 206 63.64 -30.98 -12.30
C LYS A 206 64.66 -30.48 -11.31
N THR A 207 64.83 -31.22 -10.27
CA THR A 207 66.04 -31.21 -9.43
C THR A 207 67.29 -31.22 -10.34
N PRO A 208 68.15 -30.21 -10.33
CA PRO A 208 69.43 -30.30 -11.02
C PRO A 208 70.34 -31.26 -10.28
N ASN A 209 70.69 -32.34 -10.96
CA ASN A 209 71.64 -33.31 -10.47
C ASN A 209 73.01 -32.67 -10.22
N ASN A 210 73.48 -32.93 -9.05
CA ASN A 210 74.74 -32.58 -8.43
C ASN A 210 75.92 -32.91 -9.33
N THR A 211 76.75 -31.93 -9.76
CA THR A 211 78.15 -32.09 -10.14
C THR A 211 79.02 -31.06 -9.44
N LYS A 212 79.98 -31.61 -8.76
CA LYS A 212 81.05 -31.24 -7.89
C LYS A 212 81.77 -29.89 -8.26
N PRO A 213 82.35 -29.19 -7.26
CA PRO A 213 82.84 -27.81 -7.36
C PRO A 213 84.17 -27.71 -8.04
N ASP A 214 84.37 -26.68 -8.87
CA ASP A 214 85.69 -26.24 -9.28
C ASP A 214 86.06 -24.90 -8.61
N THR A 215 87.21 -24.95 -7.95
CA THR A 215 87.82 -23.84 -7.23
C THR A 215 88.57 -22.96 -8.18
N ASN A 216 88.23 -21.70 -8.31
CA ASN A 216 89.19 -20.57 -8.39
C ASN A 216 88.54 -19.29 -8.95
N LYS A 217 88.37 -18.25 -8.17
CA LYS A 217 88.88 -16.86 -8.37
C LYS A 217 88.10 -15.81 -7.59
N THR A 218 88.78 -15.18 -6.70
CA THR A 218 88.92 -13.75 -6.30
C THR A 218 87.66 -12.85 -6.21
N PRO A 219 87.50 -12.13 -5.10
CA PRO A 219 86.27 -11.33 -4.78
C PRO A 219 86.32 -9.94 -5.43
N ILE A 220 85.21 -9.55 -6.02
CA ILE A 220 84.95 -8.17 -6.47
C ILE A 220 84.00 -7.54 -5.43
N LYS A 221 84.39 -6.36 -4.94
CA LYS A 221 83.69 -5.52 -3.97
C LYS A 221 82.34 -5.06 -4.46
N ILE A 222 81.31 -5.28 -3.66
CA ILE A 222 80.00 -4.77 -3.91
C ILE A 222 79.85 -3.43 -3.20
N ASN A 223 79.41 -2.42 -3.95
CA ASN A 223 79.10 -1.09 -3.48
C ASN A 223 77.61 -1.08 -3.02
N GLU A 224 77.37 -0.76 -1.75
CA GLU A 224 76.04 -0.64 -1.18
C GLU A 224 75.35 0.62 -1.70
N ASN A 225 74.22 0.47 -2.34
CA ASN A 225 73.27 1.56 -2.49
C ASN A 225 71.90 1.17 -1.88
N LYS A 226 71.58 1.85 -0.80
CA LYS A 226 70.44 1.80 0.02
C LYS A 226 69.18 2.22 -0.75
N PRO A 227 68.02 1.48 -0.73
CA PRO A 227 66.77 2.00 -1.23
C PRO A 227 66.03 2.84 -0.18
N THR A 228 65.65 4.01 -0.59
CA THR A 228 64.86 4.98 0.17
C THR A 228 63.41 4.52 0.33
N ALA A 229 62.90 4.52 1.56
CA ALA A 229 61.53 4.17 1.90
C ALA A 229 60.51 5.17 1.32
N SER A 230 59.57 4.68 0.55
CA SER A 230 58.40 5.43 0.11
C SER A 230 57.32 5.40 1.19
N LYS A 231 56.91 6.59 1.64
CA LYS A 231 55.87 6.80 2.65
C LYS A 231 54.49 6.36 2.13
N VAL A 232 53.86 5.42 2.80
CA VAL A 232 52.46 5.11 2.67
C VAL A 232 51.64 6.16 3.43
N THR A 233 50.87 6.96 2.70
CA THR A 233 49.94 7.92 3.27
C THR A 233 48.64 7.22 3.60
N THR A 234 48.37 7.00 4.87
CA THR A 234 47.10 6.49 5.38
C THR A 234 46.07 7.60 5.36
N ILE A 235 45.05 7.49 4.50
CA ILE A 235 43.90 8.38 4.50
C ILE A 235 42.92 7.86 5.57
N LYS A 236 42.82 8.58 6.69
CA LYS A 236 41.75 8.37 7.72
C LYS A 236 40.45 8.97 7.18
N ARG A 237 39.44 8.12 6.90
CA ARG A 237 38.05 8.53 6.73
C ARG A 237 37.48 8.92 8.07
N GLN A 238 37.17 10.20 8.24
CA GLN A 238 36.33 10.68 9.36
C GLN A 238 34.86 10.50 8.99
N THR A 239 34.19 9.64 9.73
CA THR A 239 32.71 9.59 9.79
C THR A 239 32.27 10.62 10.82
N LYS A 240 31.62 11.69 10.36
CA LYS A 240 30.94 12.65 11.22
C LYS A 240 29.45 12.58 10.92
N LEU A 241 28.64 12.11 11.89
CA LEU A 241 27.19 12.19 11.88
C LEU A 241 26.74 13.65 12.05
N PRO A 242 25.68 14.10 11.36
CA PRO A 242 25.04 15.38 11.67
C PRO A 242 24.13 15.21 12.88
N LYS A 243 24.27 16.11 13.85
CA LYS A 243 23.33 16.33 14.97
C LYS A 243 22.11 17.09 14.47
N THR A 244 20.94 16.64 14.88
CA THR A 244 19.64 17.32 14.84
C THR A 244 19.64 18.59 15.67
N GLY A 245 18.95 19.62 15.13
CA GLY A 245 18.38 20.77 15.86
C GLY A 245 18.87 22.11 15.36
N ASP A 246 18.08 22.81 14.58
CA ASP A 246 17.42 24.05 14.97
C ASP A 246 16.62 24.68 13.82
N THR A 247 15.51 25.24 14.19
CA THR A 247 14.57 26.04 13.43
C THR A 247 15.20 27.30 12.85
N GLN A 248 14.93 27.61 11.56
CA GLN A 248 14.56 28.98 11.17
C GLN A 248 13.83 28.99 9.81
N GLN A 249 12.74 29.75 9.82
CA GLN A 249 11.99 30.20 8.66
C GLN A 249 12.89 31.07 7.77
N ASP A 250 12.79 30.87 6.46
CA ASP A 250 12.89 31.98 5.51
C ASP A 250 12.07 31.70 4.26
N SER A 251 11.13 32.59 4.07
CA SER A 251 10.28 32.74 2.90
C SER A 251 11.11 33.20 1.71
N ILE A 252 11.02 32.52 0.56
CA ILE A 252 11.28 33.14 -0.74
C ILE A 252 10.20 32.76 -1.75
N LEU A 253 9.47 33.72 -2.14
CA LEU A 253 8.48 33.92 -3.17
C LEU A 253 9.14 34.00 -4.57
N PHE A 254 8.71 33.12 -5.52
CA PHE A 254 8.71 33.36 -6.97
C PHE A 254 7.71 32.35 -7.55
N GLY A 255 6.61 32.63 -8.15
CA GLY A 255 6.30 33.60 -9.21
C GLY A 255 6.45 32.97 -10.57
N LEU A 256 5.41 32.56 -11.19
CA LEU A 256 4.90 32.87 -12.53
C LEU A 256 4.18 31.72 -13.26
N MET A 257 2.90 31.96 -13.51
CA MET A 257 2.17 31.87 -14.80
C MET A 257 2.13 30.54 -15.58
N GLY A 258 0.91 30.11 -15.81
CA GLY A 258 0.56 29.12 -16.85
C GLY A 258 -0.95 28.88 -16.95
N THR A 259 -1.67 29.86 -17.44
CA THR A 259 -2.90 29.84 -18.27
C THR A 259 -3.92 28.70 -18.15
N CYS A 260 -5.07 29.11 -17.72
CA CYS A 260 -6.46 28.74 -17.94
C CYS A 260 -6.78 28.11 -19.31
N PHE A 261 -7.51 26.99 -19.33
CA PHE A 261 -8.53 26.71 -20.34
C PHE A 261 -9.78 26.15 -19.67
N VAL A 262 -10.78 27.01 -19.57
CA VAL A 262 -12.17 26.68 -19.27
C VAL A 262 -12.80 26.20 -20.59
N LEU A 263 -13.37 25.01 -20.58
CA LEU A 263 -14.34 24.60 -21.60
C LEU A 263 -15.67 24.31 -20.89
N LEU A 264 -16.55 25.30 -20.99
CA LEU A 264 -17.99 25.19 -20.73
C LEU A 264 -18.62 24.32 -21.83
N GLY A 265 -19.11 23.15 -21.46
CA GLY A 265 -20.04 22.37 -22.27
C GLY A 265 -21.46 22.49 -21.72
N ILE A 266 -22.24 23.38 -22.33
CA ILE A 266 -23.68 23.52 -22.09
C ILE A 266 -24.37 22.36 -22.81
N TYR A 267 -25.07 21.45 -22.08
CA TYR A 267 -25.99 20.52 -22.70
C TYR A 267 -27.42 20.89 -22.36
N SER A 268 -28.11 21.38 -23.39
CA SER A 268 -29.53 21.72 -23.41
C SER A 268 -30.36 20.46 -23.45
N ILE A 269 -31.29 20.28 -22.48
CA ILE A 269 -32.27 19.22 -22.50
C ILE A 269 -33.57 19.79 -23.12
N SER A 270 -33.89 19.33 -24.31
CA SER A 270 -35.18 19.57 -24.96
C SER A 270 -36.26 18.65 -24.38
N LYS A 271 -37.29 19.24 -23.82
CA LYS A 271 -38.57 18.61 -23.52
C LYS A 271 -39.27 18.20 -24.82
N LYS A 272 -39.76 16.97 -24.93
CA LYS A 272 -40.80 16.58 -25.87
C LYS A 272 -41.95 15.94 -25.11
N ASN A 273 -43.09 16.61 -25.19
CA ASN A 273 -44.42 16.11 -24.79
C ASN A 273 -44.91 15.04 -25.74
N SER A 274 -45.44 13.98 -25.28
CA SER A 274 -46.66 13.31 -25.73
C SER A 274 -47.12 12.35 -24.65
#